data_9c7ef829e46715677f57f8b6312d6095
#
_entry.id   9c7ef829e46715677f57f8b6312d6095
#
_cell.length_a   1.000
_cell.length_b   1.000
_cell.length_c   1.000
_cell.angle_alpha   90.00
_cell.angle_beta   90.00
_cell.angle_gamma   90.00
#
_symmetry.space_group_name_H-M   'P 1'
#
loop_
_entity.id
_entity.type
_entity.pdbx_description
1 polymer ?
#
loop_
_entity_poly.entity_id
_entity_poly.type
_entity_poly.pdbx_seq_one_letter_code
_entity_poly.pdbx_strand_id
1 'polypeptide(L)'
;MKFFVVTLDITTKNHYTSLIGCKKKDYNTKNKEKKMKNYQVAKITNEPRVELKEALNLTGCEVSINELAANVSVPFVHAHKQNEELYIITDGDGELFIDGEVIKVSKGDAVRIDPDGKRCFKAGKNGIKMICIQTKRGSLEQYTMSDGVIVEDVKPSWL
;
A
#
# COMPACT_ATOMS: atom_id res chain seq x y z
N MET A 1 -28.11 -9.80 12.77
CA MET A 1 -26.86 -10.51 12.48
C MET A 1 -25.86 -10.12 13.57
N LYS A 2 -25.60 -11.04 14.51
CA LYS A 2 -24.78 -10.76 15.72
C LYS A 2 -23.31 -10.95 15.39
N PHE A 3 -22.51 -9.92 15.61
CA PHE A 3 -21.05 -10.02 15.58
C PHE A 3 -20.55 -10.61 16.90
N PHE A 4 -19.86 -11.74 16.84
CA PHE A 4 -19.11 -12.29 17.97
C PHE A 4 -17.72 -11.64 18.00
N VAL A 5 -17.47 -10.91 19.08
CA VAL A 5 -16.12 -10.48 19.47
C VAL A 5 -15.54 -11.55 20.37
N VAL A 6 -14.46 -12.21 19.94
CA VAL A 6 -13.70 -13.13 20.79
C VAL A 6 -12.51 -12.36 21.34
N THR A 7 -12.60 -12.04 22.63
CA THR A 7 -11.46 -11.57 23.43
C THR A 7 -10.75 -12.80 24.00
N LEU A 8 -9.48 -12.99 23.65
CA LEU A 8 -8.61 -13.96 24.30
C LEU A 8 -7.90 -13.29 25.47
N ASP A 9 -8.26 -13.74 26.68
CA ASP A 9 -7.61 -13.41 27.92
C ASP A 9 -6.46 -14.41 28.20
N ILE A 10 -5.23 -13.94 28.33
CA ILE A 10 -4.06 -14.76 28.66
C ILE A 10 -3.54 -14.38 30.03
N THR A 11 -4.10 -15.01 31.04
CA THR A 11 -3.46 -15.11 32.37
C THR A 11 -3.66 -16.50 32.96
N THR A 12 -2.64 -17.36 32.87
CA THR A 12 -2.41 -18.36 33.93
C THR A 12 -0.96 -18.82 33.91
N LYS A 13 -0.26 -18.49 35.01
CA LYS A 13 0.98 -19.15 35.43
C LYS A 13 0.68 -20.59 35.83
N ASN A 14 1.50 -21.55 35.40
CA ASN A 14 1.66 -22.78 36.12
C ASN A 14 3.11 -23.25 36.15
N HIS A 15 3.61 -23.43 37.34
CA HIS A 15 4.84 -24.10 37.69
C HIS A 15 4.75 -25.59 37.32
N TYR A 16 5.77 -26.12 36.70
CA TYR A 16 6.16 -27.51 36.80
C TYR A 16 7.69 -27.62 36.83
N THR A 17 8.22 -27.94 38.01
CA THR A 17 9.55 -28.49 38.21
C THR A 17 9.52 -29.99 37.97
N SER A 18 10.38 -30.50 37.08
CA SER A 18 10.86 -31.88 37.16
C SER A 18 12.12 -32.09 36.30
N LEU A 19 13.15 -32.46 37.02
CA LEU A 19 14.42 -33.06 36.59
C LEU A 19 14.35 -33.98 35.34
N ILE A 20 15.20 -33.71 34.36
CA ILE A 20 15.97 -34.78 33.68
C ILE A 20 17.15 -34.06 32.98
N GLY A 21 18.40 -34.60 33.23
CA GLY A 21 19.65 -34.07 32.69
C GLY A 21 19.68 -34.09 31.16
N CYS A 22 19.74 -32.92 30.56
CA CYS A 22 19.96 -32.75 29.15
C CYS A 22 21.29 -32.03 28.96
N LYS A 23 22.24 -32.76 28.32
CA LYS A 23 23.57 -32.24 27.93
C LYS A 23 23.42 -30.92 27.18
N LYS A 24 24.09 -29.87 27.67
CA LYS A 24 24.22 -28.61 26.93
C LYS A 24 24.89 -28.92 25.57
N LYS A 25 24.09 -28.89 24.51
CA LYS A 25 24.62 -28.72 23.16
C LYS A 25 24.96 -27.26 23.01
N ASP A 26 26.25 -26.95 22.87
CA ASP A 26 26.73 -25.64 22.44
C ASP A 26 26.20 -25.34 21.04
N TYR A 27 25.08 -24.61 20.97
CA TYR A 27 24.64 -23.99 19.71
C TYR A 27 25.45 -22.71 19.50
N ASN A 28 26.70 -22.90 19.03
CA ASN A 28 27.45 -21.80 18.46
C ASN A 28 26.90 -21.51 17.06
N THR A 29 25.66 -21.06 17.00
CA THR A 29 25.06 -20.48 15.79
C THR A 29 25.67 -19.10 15.62
N LYS A 30 26.72 -19.02 14.79
CA LYS A 30 27.13 -17.77 14.14
C LYS A 30 25.88 -17.26 13.39
N ASN A 31 25.08 -16.44 14.05
CA ASN A 31 24.08 -15.61 13.40
C ASN A 31 24.87 -14.69 12.45
N LYS A 32 25.03 -15.12 11.19
CA LYS A 32 25.33 -14.18 10.12
C LYS A 32 24.14 -13.25 10.11
N GLU A 33 24.33 -12.03 10.60
CA GLU A 33 23.36 -10.95 10.39
C GLU A 33 23.02 -10.93 8.91
N LYS A 34 21.80 -11.33 8.58
CA LYS A 34 21.32 -11.32 7.21
C LYS A 34 21.15 -9.84 6.86
N LYS A 35 22.17 -9.26 6.17
CA LYS A 35 22.14 -7.87 5.72
C LYS A 35 20.78 -7.63 5.05
N MET A 36 19.94 -6.79 5.67
CA MET A 36 18.63 -6.46 5.10
C MET A 36 18.88 -5.79 3.75
N LYS A 37 18.18 -6.24 2.73
CA LYS A 37 18.24 -5.61 1.41
C LYS A 37 17.54 -4.25 1.47
N ASN A 38 18.10 -3.27 0.78
CA ASN A 38 17.52 -1.93 0.67
C ASN A 38 16.32 -1.87 -0.31
N TYR A 39 15.81 -3.01 -0.74
CA TYR A 39 14.67 -3.09 -1.65
C TYR A 39 13.79 -4.30 -1.32
N GLN A 40 12.53 -4.17 -1.70
CA GLN A 40 11.56 -5.27 -1.72
C GLN A 40 10.90 -5.34 -3.10
N VAL A 41 10.45 -6.53 -3.48
CA VAL A 41 9.76 -6.77 -4.75
C VAL A 41 8.47 -7.53 -4.44
N ALA A 42 7.35 -7.01 -4.89
CA ALA A 42 6.07 -7.70 -4.88
C ALA A 42 5.59 -7.92 -6.31
N LYS A 43 4.93 -9.04 -6.54
CA LYS A 43 4.28 -9.31 -7.82
C LYS A 43 2.84 -8.81 -7.75
N ILE A 44 2.47 -7.93 -8.67
CA ILE A 44 1.08 -7.48 -8.83
C ILE A 44 0.29 -8.64 -9.43
N THR A 45 -0.81 -9.01 -8.78
CA THR A 45 -1.74 -10.05 -9.22
C THR A 45 -2.82 -9.46 -10.15
N ASN A 46 -3.69 -10.34 -10.69
CA ASN A 46 -4.83 -9.92 -11.52
C ASN A 46 -6.10 -9.66 -10.68
N GLU A 47 -5.96 -9.48 -9.37
CA GLU A 47 -7.10 -9.13 -8.53
C GLU A 47 -7.61 -7.72 -8.85
N PRO A 48 -8.93 -7.46 -8.72
CA PRO A 48 -9.51 -6.14 -8.98
C PRO A 48 -8.93 -5.01 -8.13
N ARG A 49 -8.36 -5.36 -6.96
CA ARG A 49 -7.63 -4.44 -6.09
C ARG A 49 -6.42 -5.14 -5.46
N VAL A 50 -5.26 -4.54 -5.66
CA VAL A 50 -3.98 -4.99 -5.06
C VAL A 50 -3.41 -3.85 -4.24
N GLU A 51 -3.24 -4.06 -2.94
CA GLU A 51 -2.63 -3.10 -2.01
C GLU A 51 -1.16 -3.44 -1.79
N LEU A 52 -0.27 -2.44 -1.88
CA LEU A 52 1.17 -2.65 -1.87
C LEU A 52 1.84 -2.26 -0.54
N LYS A 53 1.15 -1.57 0.36
CA LYS A 53 1.72 -1.11 1.62
C LYS A 53 2.31 -2.25 2.44
N GLU A 54 1.52 -3.26 2.75
CA GLU A 54 1.98 -4.43 3.53
C GLU A 54 2.96 -5.29 2.72
N ALA A 55 2.68 -5.51 1.43
CA ALA A 55 3.51 -6.35 0.57
C ALA A 55 4.94 -5.81 0.38
N LEU A 56 5.13 -4.50 0.43
CA LEU A 56 6.40 -3.82 0.24
C LEU A 56 6.91 -3.10 1.50
N ASN A 57 6.18 -3.19 2.63
CA ASN A 57 6.46 -2.45 3.88
C ASN A 57 6.64 -0.94 3.63
N LEU A 58 5.74 -0.33 2.86
CA LEU A 58 5.79 1.10 2.58
C LEU A 58 5.48 1.88 3.86
N THR A 59 6.27 2.90 4.15
CA THR A 59 6.15 3.73 5.36
C THR A 59 5.67 5.15 5.07
N GLY A 60 5.85 5.64 3.84
CA GLY A 60 5.52 7.00 3.45
C GLY A 60 4.19 7.16 2.72
N CYS A 61 3.67 6.08 2.14
CA CYS A 61 2.42 6.10 1.37
C CYS A 61 1.71 4.74 1.39
N GLU A 62 0.45 4.74 1.00
CA GLU A 62 -0.28 3.56 0.53
C GLU A 62 -0.35 3.63 -0.99
N VAL A 63 -0.10 2.52 -1.66
CA VAL A 63 -0.28 2.41 -3.12
C VAL A 63 -1.18 1.24 -3.41
N SER A 64 -2.22 1.45 -4.21
CA SER A 64 -3.07 0.37 -4.69
C SER A 64 -3.24 0.42 -6.21
N ILE A 65 -3.31 -0.77 -6.80
CA ILE A 65 -3.69 -0.97 -8.21
C ILE A 65 -5.16 -1.37 -8.21
N ASN A 66 -5.98 -0.66 -8.97
CA ASN A 66 -7.41 -0.88 -8.98
C ASN A 66 -7.90 -1.09 -10.41
N GLU A 67 -8.81 -2.04 -10.58
CA GLU A 67 -9.50 -2.30 -11.84
C GLU A 67 -11.01 -2.37 -11.57
N LEU A 68 -11.78 -1.55 -12.28
CA LEU A 68 -13.23 -1.62 -12.31
C LEU A 68 -13.67 -2.15 -13.68
N ALA A 69 -14.49 -3.17 -13.67
CA ALA A 69 -15.09 -3.70 -14.89
C ALA A 69 -16.00 -2.66 -15.56
N ALA A 70 -16.33 -2.88 -16.84
CA ALA A 70 -17.19 -2.00 -17.63
C ALA A 70 -18.48 -1.61 -16.87
N ASN A 71 -18.77 -0.32 -16.80
CA ASN A 71 -19.94 0.28 -16.17
C ASN A 71 -20.10 0.04 -14.66
N VAL A 72 -19.10 -0.57 -13.99
CA VAL A 72 -19.10 -0.75 -12.53
C VAL A 72 -18.68 0.54 -11.85
N SER A 73 -19.32 0.86 -10.73
CA SER A 73 -18.96 1.97 -9.86
C SER A 73 -18.52 1.48 -8.48
N VAL A 74 -17.67 2.27 -7.82
CA VAL A 74 -17.46 2.13 -6.37
C VAL A 74 -18.80 2.35 -5.67
N PRO A 75 -19.22 1.49 -4.72
CA PRO A 75 -20.59 1.54 -4.18
C PRO A 75 -20.81 2.61 -3.10
N PHE A 76 -19.85 3.48 -2.85
CA PHE A 76 -19.93 4.53 -1.83
C PHE A 76 -19.13 5.77 -2.22
N VAL A 77 -19.57 6.93 -1.72
CA VAL A 77 -18.78 8.16 -1.72
C VAL A 77 -18.00 8.21 -0.41
N HIS A 78 -16.72 8.59 -0.47
CA HIS A 78 -15.88 8.70 0.72
C HIS A 78 -14.96 9.92 0.69
N ALA A 79 -14.39 10.23 1.83
CA ALA A 79 -13.36 11.25 2.04
C ALA A 79 -12.30 10.71 3.01
N HIS A 80 -11.14 11.33 3.07
CA HIS A 80 -10.09 10.99 4.04
C HIS A 80 -9.98 12.05 5.14
N LYS A 81 -9.38 11.68 6.26
CA LYS A 81 -9.14 12.62 7.37
C LYS A 81 -7.84 13.41 7.20
N GLN A 82 -6.82 12.82 6.58
CA GLN A 82 -5.47 13.37 6.52
C GLN A 82 -4.80 13.17 5.16
N ASN A 83 -5.15 12.09 4.43
CA ASN A 83 -4.44 11.71 3.23
C ASN A 83 -5.04 12.40 2.01
N GLU A 84 -4.18 13.03 1.24
CA GLU A 84 -4.47 13.31 -0.17
C GLU A 84 -4.32 12.03 -1.00
N GLU A 85 -5.02 11.95 -2.10
CA GLU A 85 -4.92 10.86 -3.07
C GLU A 85 -4.48 11.39 -4.43
N LEU A 86 -3.61 10.62 -5.07
CA LEU A 86 -3.29 10.78 -6.48
C LEU A 86 -3.78 9.54 -7.23
N TYR A 87 -4.70 9.73 -8.18
CA TYR A 87 -5.11 8.72 -9.13
C TYR A 87 -4.38 8.91 -10.44
N ILE A 88 -3.82 7.84 -10.99
CA ILE A 88 -3.21 7.82 -12.31
C ILE A 88 -3.97 6.78 -13.13
N ILE A 89 -4.64 7.22 -14.20
CA ILE A 89 -5.42 6.33 -15.05
C ILE A 89 -4.47 5.65 -16.05
N THR A 90 -4.32 4.35 -15.92
CA THR A 90 -3.36 3.57 -16.70
C THR A 90 -3.99 2.89 -17.91
N ASP A 91 -5.32 2.65 -17.86
CA ASP A 91 -6.07 2.09 -18.99
C ASP A 91 -7.57 2.38 -18.85
N GLY A 92 -8.30 2.39 -19.99
CA GLY A 92 -9.74 2.63 -20.02
C GLY A 92 -10.14 4.08 -19.80
N ASP A 93 -11.39 4.26 -19.41
CA ASP A 93 -12.05 5.56 -19.20
C ASP A 93 -13.12 5.45 -18.12
N GLY A 94 -13.56 6.59 -17.58
CA GLY A 94 -14.62 6.63 -16.59
C GLY A 94 -15.05 8.02 -16.20
N GLU A 95 -15.84 8.05 -15.13
CA GLU A 95 -16.35 9.26 -14.48
C GLU A 95 -15.87 9.28 -13.04
N LEU A 96 -15.40 10.44 -12.60
CA LEU A 96 -15.04 10.70 -11.22
C LEU A 96 -15.97 11.77 -10.67
N PHE A 97 -16.78 11.39 -9.69
CA PHE A 97 -17.57 12.34 -8.88
C PHE A 97 -16.65 12.94 -7.81
N ILE A 98 -16.63 14.26 -7.69
CA ILE A 98 -15.92 15.02 -6.64
C ILE A 98 -16.80 16.20 -6.21
N ASP A 99 -17.19 16.24 -4.92
CA ASP A 99 -17.89 17.39 -4.28
C ASP A 99 -19.11 17.93 -5.03
N GLY A 100 -19.86 17.06 -5.71
CA GLY A 100 -21.04 17.42 -6.49
C GLY A 100 -20.80 17.57 -7.99
N GLU A 101 -19.57 17.56 -8.44
CA GLU A 101 -19.20 17.59 -9.86
C GLU A 101 -18.88 16.19 -10.38
N VAL A 102 -19.08 15.98 -11.67
CA VAL A 102 -18.69 14.76 -12.37
C VAL A 102 -17.71 15.15 -13.48
N ILE A 103 -16.49 14.68 -13.37
CA ILE A 103 -15.46 14.87 -14.40
C ILE A 103 -15.20 13.55 -15.15
N LYS A 104 -14.94 13.66 -16.44
CA LYS A 104 -14.50 12.50 -17.26
C LYS A 104 -13.00 12.33 -17.12
N VAL A 105 -12.59 11.09 -17.00
CA VAL A 105 -11.17 10.71 -16.90
C VAL A 105 -10.88 9.56 -17.87
N SER A 106 -9.67 9.51 -18.39
CA SER A 106 -9.23 8.53 -19.35
C SER A 106 -7.75 8.19 -19.17
N LYS A 107 -7.28 7.16 -19.84
CA LYS A 107 -5.87 6.78 -19.84
C LYS A 107 -4.95 7.98 -20.08
N GLY A 108 -3.98 8.15 -19.20
CA GLY A 108 -3.00 9.24 -19.20
C GLY A 108 -3.36 10.39 -18.27
N ASP A 109 -4.60 10.44 -17.76
CA ASP A 109 -4.98 11.46 -16.79
C ASP A 109 -4.42 11.16 -15.41
N ALA A 110 -4.08 12.22 -14.67
CA ALA A 110 -3.71 12.18 -13.27
C ALA A 110 -4.58 13.17 -12.49
N VAL A 111 -5.19 12.72 -11.39
CA VAL A 111 -6.09 13.53 -10.58
C VAL A 111 -5.65 13.48 -9.13
N ARG A 112 -5.33 14.63 -8.53
CA ARG A 112 -5.09 14.76 -7.11
C ARG A 112 -6.38 15.19 -6.41
N ILE A 113 -6.70 14.57 -5.29
CA ILE A 113 -7.85 14.91 -4.45
C ILE A 113 -7.37 15.21 -3.05
N ASP A 114 -7.76 16.35 -2.51
CA ASP A 114 -7.51 16.73 -1.13
C ASP A 114 -8.26 15.80 -0.15
N PRO A 115 -7.82 15.70 1.12
CA PRO A 115 -8.41 14.74 2.08
C PRO A 115 -9.92 14.80 2.20
N ASP A 116 -10.49 15.98 2.34
CA ASP A 116 -11.92 16.22 2.55
C ASP A 116 -12.77 16.15 1.27
N GLY A 117 -12.14 16.07 0.08
CA GLY A 117 -12.86 15.90 -1.19
C GLY A 117 -13.68 14.60 -1.21
N LYS A 118 -15.00 14.71 -1.35
CA LYS A 118 -15.94 13.59 -1.40
C LYS A 118 -15.95 12.99 -2.79
N ARG A 119 -15.47 11.76 -2.94
CA ARG A 119 -15.23 11.16 -4.27
C ARG A 119 -15.78 9.75 -4.42
N CYS A 120 -16.10 9.43 -5.68
CA CYS A 120 -16.53 8.11 -6.11
C CYS A 120 -16.19 7.92 -7.61
N PHE A 121 -15.71 6.74 -7.99
CA PHE A 121 -15.40 6.38 -9.37
C PHE A 121 -16.49 5.49 -9.99
N LYS A 122 -16.69 5.68 -11.30
CA LYS A 122 -17.47 4.80 -12.15
C LYS A 122 -16.67 4.53 -13.44
N ALA A 123 -16.48 3.27 -13.76
CA ALA A 123 -15.86 2.87 -15.01
C ALA A 123 -16.75 3.15 -16.22
N GLY A 124 -16.15 3.51 -17.35
CA GLY A 124 -16.81 3.60 -18.63
C GLY A 124 -17.12 2.23 -19.22
N LYS A 125 -17.56 2.21 -20.48
CA LYS A 125 -17.95 0.99 -21.20
C LYS A 125 -16.82 -0.02 -21.42
N ASN A 126 -15.57 0.42 -21.31
CA ASN A 126 -14.38 -0.41 -21.50
C ASN A 126 -13.71 -0.82 -20.19
N GLY A 127 -14.30 -0.43 -19.04
CA GLY A 127 -13.63 -0.55 -17.75
C GLY A 127 -12.61 0.57 -17.51
N ILE A 128 -11.99 0.56 -16.35
CA ILE A 128 -10.93 1.52 -16.00
C ILE A 128 -9.88 0.83 -15.12
N LYS A 129 -8.59 1.11 -15.37
CA LYS A 129 -7.48 0.72 -14.49
C LYS A 129 -6.78 1.95 -13.99
N MET A 130 -6.47 1.97 -12.69
CA MET A 130 -5.82 3.11 -12.07
C MET A 130 -4.86 2.69 -10.96
N ILE A 131 -3.82 3.50 -10.78
CA ILE A 131 -2.98 3.49 -9.59
C ILE A 131 -3.51 4.57 -8.66
N CYS A 132 -3.77 4.22 -7.41
CA CYS A 132 -4.09 5.16 -6.34
C CYS A 132 -2.93 5.22 -5.36
N ILE A 133 -2.45 6.43 -5.09
CA ILE A 133 -1.40 6.71 -4.11
C ILE A 133 -2.01 7.59 -3.04
N GLN A 134 -1.94 7.15 -1.78
CA GLN A 134 -2.41 7.90 -0.62
C GLN A 134 -1.22 8.27 0.25
N THR A 135 -1.10 9.52 0.60
CA THR A 135 -0.08 10.01 1.52
C THR A 135 -0.63 11.15 2.37
N LYS A 136 -0.11 11.31 3.58
CA LYS A 136 -0.51 12.44 4.42
C LYS A 136 -0.21 13.75 3.70
N ARG A 137 -1.21 14.61 3.56
CA ARG A 137 -1.05 15.92 2.90
C ARG A 137 0.08 16.73 3.54
N GLY A 138 0.97 17.25 2.71
CA GLY A 138 2.11 18.07 3.15
C GLY A 138 3.22 17.30 3.85
N SER A 139 3.27 15.96 3.73
CA SER A 139 4.33 15.15 4.36
C SER A 139 5.64 15.09 3.55
N LEU A 140 5.63 15.50 2.29
CA LEU A 140 6.83 15.57 1.48
C LEU A 140 7.61 16.85 1.82
N GLU A 141 8.71 16.71 2.55
CA GLU A 141 9.56 17.83 2.97
C GLU A 141 10.65 18.13 1.94
N GLN A 142 11.19 17.08 1.30
CA GLN A 142 12.25 17.18 0.30
C GLN A 142 11.81 16.48 -0.98
N TYR A 143 12.24 17.01 -2.12
CA TYR A 143 11.98 16.37 -3.43
C TYR A 143 13.30 16.07 -4.16
N THR A 144 13.25 15.41 -5.29
CA THR A 144 14.40 14.82 -5.98
C THR A 144 15.64 15.70 -6.03
N MET A 145 15.49 17.01 -6.28
CA MET A 145 16.64 17.94 -6.41
C MET A 145 17.32 18.26 -5.08
N SER A 146 16.68 18.01 -3.95
CA SER A 146 17.21 18.31 -2.62
C SER A 146 17.45 17.07 -1.76
N ASP A 147 16.86 15.92 -2.13
CA ASP A 147 17.01 14.65 -1.43
C ASP A 147 17.92 13.66 -2.19
N GLY A 148 17.96 13.75 -3.52
CA GLY A 148 18.76 12.86 -4.35
C GLY A 148 20.26 13.13 -4.23
N VAL A 149 21.06 12.04 -4.10
CA VAL A 149 22.53 12.07 -4.05
C VAL A 149 23.10 11.23 -5.18
N ILE A 150 24.05 11.78 -5.95
CA ILE A 150 24.78 11.02 -6.97
C ILE A 150 25.84 10.15 -6.28
N VAL A 151 25.87 8.87 -6.64
CA VAL A 151 26.85 7.88 -6.15
C VAL A 151 27.76 7.52 -7.31
N GLU A 152 29.03 7.92 -7.25
CA GLU A 152 30.00 7.77 -8.34
C GLU A 152 30.84 6.50 -8.27
N ASP A 153 30.99 5.92 -7.08
CA ASP A 153 31.85 4.77 -6.78
C ASP A 153 31.20 3.41 -7.07
N VAL A 154 29.91 3.40 -7.42
CA VAL A 154 29.17 2.17 -7.75
C VAL A 154 28.52 2.30 -9.13
N LYS A 155 28.85 1.37 -10.01
CA LYS A 155 28.28 1.33 -11.37
C LYS A 155 27.71 -0.04 -11.70
N PRO A 156 26.52 -0.10 -12.31
CA PRO A 156 26.04 -1.35 -12.89
C PRO A 156 26.79 -1.67 -14.19
N SER A 157 26.72 -2.92 -14.63
CA SER A 157 27.48 -3.41 -15.81
C SER A 157 27.05 -2.79 -17.14
N TRP A 158 25.94 -2.07 -17.19
CA TRP A 158 25.43 -1.39 -18.40
C TRP A 158 25.75 0.12 -18.46
N LEU A 159 26.52 0.68 -17.51
CA LEU A 159 27.00 2.07 -17.50
C LEU A 159 28.49 2.13 -17.82
#